data_a8a04867f6e461d3f0040bca5095d0b2
#
_entry.id   a8a04867f6e461d3f0040bca5095d0b2
#
_cell.length_a   1.000
_cell.length_b   1.000
_cell.length_c   1.000
_cell.angle_alpha   90.00
_cell.angle_beta   90.00
_cell.angle_gamma   90.00
#
_symmetry.space_group_name_H-M   'P 1'
#
loop_
_entity.id
_entity.type
_entity.pdbx_description
1 polymer ?
#
loop_
_entity_poly.entity_id
_entity_poly.type
_entity_poly.pdbx_seq_one_letter_code
_entity_poly.pdbx_strand_id
1 'polypeptide(L)'
;MAPTKFDDIPKVATEVLADDYQVSGYVLKAKQKTTWSGAVLSTQVDLLSDDKCATPSKLTWKLPAPFGCPAMSVDKLEMDKGGKYKLEASLDKACPGMKLDCKSDLADLNKAFIGCTYTGIKNLQVKMEHKLVKPMDFTGEVTYACPVAVCGMKFTSAVLSGGLPDFGVRMFKGPMFASIMAKEKLSVYTAHCMYQATPEVTVAATYQHGGKASGNFSLAMSCKGLYKLKVSQDQSVCCSVKHSVAKGLTVLAGAKYSVVKGDLSYGLQVSVE
;
A
#
# COMPACT_ATOMS: atom_id res chain seq x y z
N MET A 1 -0.88 21.36 1.05
CA MET A 1 -0.89 19.90 0.84
C MET A 1 -2.27 19.35 1.19
N ALA A 2 -2.66 18.21 0.62
CA ALA A 2 -3.89 17.53 1.03
C ALA A 2 -3.60 16.56 2.18
N PRO A 3 -4.53 16.34 3.11
CA PRO A 3 -4.41 15.31 4.14
C PRO A 3 -4.38 13.93 3.46
N THR A 4 -3.68 12.99 4.06
CA THR A 4 -3.51 11.64 3.57
C THR A 4 -3.74 10.65 4.69
N LYS A 5 -3.99 9.39 4.36
CA LYS A 5 -4.05 8.32 5.38
C LYS A 5 -2.73 8.25 6.14
N PHE A 6 -2.80 7.83 7.39
CA PHE A 6 -1.60 7.70 8.24
C PHE A 6 -0.53 6.79 7.60
N ASP A 7 -0.95 5.65 7.08
CA ASP A 7 -0.04 4.69 6.46
C ASP A 7 0.54 5.19 5.11
N ASP A 8 -0.07 6.22 4.48
CA ASP A 8 0.42 6.85 3.25
C ASP A 8 1.45 7.98 3.53
N ILE A 9 1.76 8.29 4.79
CA ILE A 9 2.77 9.30 5.14
C ILE A 9 4.12 9.02 4.47
N PRO A 10 4.71 7.81 4.53
CA PRO A 10 5.98 7.49 3.90
C PRO A 10 5.87 7.10 2.42
N LYS A 11 4.66 7.03 1.84
CA LYS A 11 4.35 6.40 0.55
C LYS A 11 5.28 6.83 -0.59
N VAL A 12 5.58 8.12 -0.69
CA VAL A 12 6.40 8.66 -1.78
C VAL A 12 7.80 8.03 -1.82
N ALA A 13 8.41 7.81 -0.66
CA ALA A 13 9.71 7.15 -0.58
C ALA A 13 9.58 5.62 -0.72
N THR A 14 8.51 5.05 -0.15
CA THR A 14 8.28 3.59 -0.22
C THR A 14 7.96 3.11 -1.64
N GLU A 15 7.36 3.94 -2.50
CA GLU A 15 7.16 3.63 -3.92
C GLU A 15 8.49 3.41 -4.68
N VAL A 16 9.53 4.14 -4.31
CA VAL A 16 10.88 3.93 -4.88
C VAL A 16 11.57 2.72 -4.27
N LEU A 17 11.36 2.48 -2.96
CA LEU A 17 12.05 1.45 -2.18
C LEU A 17 11.42 0.05 -2.28
N ALA A 18 10.12 -0.04 -2.54
CA ALA A 18 9.37 -1.29 -2.43
C ALA A 18 8.59 -1.67 -3.69
N ASP A 19 8.07 -0.70 -4.43
CA ASP A 19 7.20 -0.99 -5.57
C ASP A 19 8.00 -1.35 -6.82
N ASP A 20 7.39 -2.14 -7.70
CA ASP A 20 7.97 -2.58 -8.97
C ASP A 20 9.28 -3.38 -8.83
N TYR A 21 9.43 -4.16 -7.75
CA TYR A 21 10.49 -5.16 -7.61
C TYR A 21 9.88 -6.57 -7.66
N GLN A 22 9.81 -7.16 -8.84
CA GLN A 22 9.45 -8.58 -9.00
C GLN A 22 10.74 -9.41 -8.98
N VAL A 23 11.22 -9.76 -7.80
CA VAL A 23 12.52 -10.44 -7.61
C VAL A 23 12.42 -11.96 -7.50
N SER A 24 11.21 -12.51 -7.51
CA SER A 24 10.99 -13.95 -7.48
C SER A 24 9.66 -14.31 -8.13
N GLY A 25 9.63 -15.46 -8.81
CA GLY A 25 8.41 -16.02 -9.40
C GLY A 25 7.92 -15.33 -10.65
N TYR A 26 6.90 -15.93 -11.25
CA TYR A 26 6.28 -15.47 -12.49
C TYR A 26 4.83 -15.13 -12.25
N VAL A 27 4.43 -13.90 -12.55
CA VAL A 27 3.09 -13.39 -12.27
C VAL A 27 2.46 -12.85 -13.54
N LEU A 28 1.27 -13.32 -13.86
CA LEU A 28 0.42 -12.72 -14.89
C LEU A 28 -0.68 -11.90 -14.21
N LYS A 29 -0.80 -10.64 -14.58
CA LYS A 29 -1.91 -9.77 -14.19
C LYS A 29 -2.69 -9.37 -15.42
N ALA A 30 -3.99 -9.56 -15.39
CA ALA A 30 -4.87 -9.09 -16.45
C ALA A 30 -5.96 -8.20 -15.82
N LYS A 31 -6.30 -7.11 -16.49
CA LYS A 31 -7.33 -6.17 -16.05
C LYS A 31 -8.18 -5.78 -17.25
N GLN A 32 -9.47 -5.94 -17.13
CA GLN A 32 -10.44 -5.58 -18.13
C GLN A 32 -11.52 -4.68 -17.55
N LYS A 33 -11.80 -3.59 -18.23
CA LYS A 33 -12.89 -2.68 -17.90
C LYS A 33 -14.06 -2.92 -18.86
N THR A 34 -15.24 -3.12 -18.29
CA THR A 34 -16.47 -3.23 -19.09
C THR A 34 -16.96 -1.86 -19.50
N THR A 35 -17.45 -1.75 -20.73
CA THR A 35 -17.88 -0.46 -21.31
C THR A 35 -19.23 0.00 -20.77
N TRP A 36 -20.16 -0.91 -20.49
CA TRP A 36 -21.55 -0.61 -20.14
C TRP A 36 -21.80 -0.36 -18.65
N SER A 37 -21.01 -0.95 -17.75
CA SER A 37 -21.18 -0.79 -16.29
C SER A 37 -20.01 -0.12 -15.60
N GLY A 38 -18.90 0.11 -16.32
CA GLY A 38 -17.66 0.58 -15.73
C GLY A 38 -17.04 -0.41 -14.73
N ALA A 39 -17.57 -1.63 -14.63
CA ALA A 39 -17.03 -2.68 -13.80
C ALA A 39 -15.61 -3.05 -14.28
N VAL A 40 -14.72 -3.31 -13.33
CA VAL A 40 -13.34 -3.71 -13.61
C VAL A 40 -13.13 -5.11 -13.06
N LEU A 41 -12.77 -6.02 -13.94
CA LEU A 41 -12.31 -7.36 -13.61
C LEU A 41 -10.79 -7.37 -13.62
N SER A 42 -10.17 -7.82 -12.54
CA SER A 42 -8.73 -7.99 -12.44
C SER A 42 -8.40 -9.41 -12.01
N THR A 43 -7.49 -10.03 -12.73
CA THR A 43 -7.02 -11.38 -12.46
C THR A 43 -5.53 -11.31 -12.19
N GLN A 44 -5.08 -12.00 -11.15
CA GLN A 44 -3.68 -12.24 -10.89
C GLN A 44 -3.47 -13.74 -10.79
N VAL A 45 -2.54 -14.26 -11.59
CA VAL A 45 -2.16 -15.68 -11.60
C VAL A 45 -0.68 -15.77 -11.34
N ASP A 46 -0.30 -16.59 -10.38
CA ASP A 46 1.08 -16.97 -10.14
C ASP A 46 1.39 -18.22 -10.97
N LEU A 47 2.43 -18.15 -11.78
CA LEU A 47 2.83 -19.20 -12.72
C LEU A 47 3.94 -20.11 -12.15
N LEU A 48 4.24 -20.02 -10.85
CA LEU A 48 5.16 -20.95 -10.21
C LEU A 48 4.56 -22.36 -10.18
N SER A 49 5.36 -23.33 -10.57
CA SER A 49 4.98 -24.75 -10.58
C SER A 49 4.99 -25.39 -9.18
N ASP A 50 5.57 -24.71 -8.19
CA ASP A 50 5.64 -25.22 -6.81
C ASP A 50 4.35 -24.94 -6.04
N ASP A 51 3.92 -25.91 -5.22
CA ASP A 51 2.78 -25.77 -4.30
C ASP A 51 2.94 -24.64 -3.26
N LYS A 52 4.12 -24.10 -3.12
CA LYS A 52 4.48 -22.94 -2.27
C LYS A 52 4.37 -21.62 -3.03
N CYS A 53 3.29 -21.43 -3.76
CA CYS A 53 3.00 -20.19 -4.46
C CYS A 53 2.98 -19.01 -3.47
N ALA A 54 3.98 -18.16 -3.50
CA ALA A 54 4.11 -17.01 -2.59
C ALA A 54 3.00 -15.96 -2.82
N THR A 55 2.44 -15.94 -4.03
CA THR A 55 1.35 -15.01 -4.38
C THR A 55 0.14 -15.83 -4.84
N PRO A 56 -0.90 -15.98 -4.02
CA PRO A 56 -2.07 -16.76 -4.40
C PRO A 56 -2.75 -16.14 -5.62
N SER A 57 -3.23 -16.98 -6.54
CA SER A 57 -4.05 -16.55 -7.67
C SER A 57 -5.34 -15.93 -7.16
N LYS A 58 -5.70 -14.77 -7.69
CA LYS A 58 -6.83 -13.97 -7.24
C LYS A 58 -7.64 -13.46 -8.41
N LEU A 59 -8.95 -13.46 -8.22
CA LEU A 59 -9.91 -12.80 -9.10
C LEU A 59 -10.57 -11.67 -8.32
N THR A 60 -10.55 -10.48 -8.87
CA THR A 60 -11.07 -9.28 -8.20
C THR A 60 -12.03 -8.55 -9.11
N TRP A 61 -13.22 -8.23 -8.60
CA TRP A 61 -14.20 -7.37 -9.25
C TRP A 61 -14.29 -6.04 -8.52
N LYS A 62 -14.39 -4.99 -9.30
CA LYS A 62 -14.76 -3.66 -8.83
C LYS A 62 -16.04 -3.24 -9.55
N LEU A 63 -17.07 -2.88 -8.80
CA LEU A 63 -18.38 -2.49 -9.32
C LEU A 63 -18.68 -1.07 -8.85
N PRO A 64 -18.49 -0.04 -9.69
CA PRO A 64 -18.96 1.31 -9.40
C PRO A 64 -20.47 1.35 -9.53
N ALA A 65 -21.15 2.06 -8.63
CA ALA A 65 -22.58 2.26 -8.63
C ALA A 65 -23.44 0.96 -8.79
N PRO A 66 -23.25 -0.06 -7.91
CA PRO A 66 -24.06 -1.27 -7.96
C PRO A 66 -25.54 -0.89 -7.76
N PHE A 67 -26.42 -1.60 -8.42
CA PHE A 67 -27.87 -1.36 -8.37
C PHE A 67 -28.32 0.05 -8.79
N GLY A 68 -27.49 0.76 -9.59
CA GLY A 68 -27.79 2.12 -10.03
C GLY A 68 -27.62 3.21 -8.95
N CYS A 69 -27.05 2.89 -7.81
CA CYS A 69 -26.81 3.82 -6.71
C CYS A 69 -25.43 4.49 -6.88
N PRO A 70 -25.32 5.75 -7.33
CA PRO A 70 -24.05 6.41 -7.60
C PRO A 70 -23.21 6.69 -6.32
N ALA A 71 -23.85 6.71 -5.17
CA ALA A 71 -23.19 6.90 -3.88
C ALA A 71 -22.53 5.64 -3.34
N MET A 72 -22.94 4.46 -3.83
CA MET A 72 -22.40 3.16 -3.38
C MET A 72 -21.42 2.62 -4.38
N SER A 73 -20.31 2.04 -3.92
CA SER A 73 -19.38 1.27 -4.74
C SER A 73 -18.97 -0.02 -4.02
N VAL A 74 -18.83 -1.09 -4.80
CA VAL A 74 -18.09 -2.26 -4.38
C VAL A 74 -16.65 -2.04 -4.86
N ASP A 75 -15.80 -1.64 -3.94
CA ASP A 75 -14.40 -1.30 -4.26
C ASP A 75 -13.58 -2.54 -4.57
N LYS A 76 -13.95 -3.67 -3.95
CA LYS A 76 -13.27 -4.94 -4.13
C LYS A 76 -14.15 -6.11 -3.73
N LEU A 77 -14.36 -7.03 -4.64
CA LEU A 77 -14.82 -8.38 -4.36
C LEU A 77 -13.72 -9.32 -4.82
N GLU A 78 -12.97 -9.90 -3.90
CA GLU A 78 -11.83 -10.77 -4.19
C GLU A 78 -12.20 -12.21 -3.89
N MET A 79 -11.89 -13.09 -4.82
CA MET A 79 -11.93 -14.54 -4.66
C MET A 79 -10.50 -15.07 -4.79
N ASP A 80 -10.05 -15.83 -3.80
CA ASP A 80 -8.78 -16.52 -3.77
C ASP A 80 -8.93 -17.97 -4.30
N LYS A 81 -7.86 -18.57 -4.80
CA LYS A 81 -7.82 -19.98 -5.19
C LYS A 81 -8.25 -20.94 -4.05
N GLY A 82 -8.11 -20.53 -2.81
CA GLY A 82 -8.56 -21.27 -1.63
C GLY A 82 -10.04 -21.14 -1.31
N GLY A 83 -10.86 -20.50 -2.18
CA GLY A 83 -12.29 -20.28 -1.96
C GLY A 83 -12.61 -19.25 -0.88
N LYS A 84 -11.66 -18.40 -0.51
CA LYS A 84 -11.90 -17.28 0.40
C LYS A 84 -12.40 -16.08 -0.37
N TYR A 85 -13.46 -15.46 0.14
CA TYR A 85 -14.07 -14.27 -0.45
C TYR A 85 -13.87 -13.09 0.48
N LYS A 86 -13.38 -11.97 -0.07
CA LYS A 86 -13.26 -10.69 0.63
C LYS A 86 -14.09 -9.64 -0.08
N LEU A 87 -14.90 -8.93 0.68
CA LEU A 87 -15.72 -7.83 0.19
C LEU A 87 -15.25 -6.52 0.82
N GLU A 88 -15.01 -5.52 -0.01
CA GLU A 88 -14.82 -4.14 0.39
C GLU A 88 -15.85 -3.30 -0.36
N ALA A 89 -16.72 -2.64 0.38
CA ALA A 89 -17.75 -1.76 -0.16
C ALA A 89 -17.64 -0.39 0.50
N SER A 90 -17.99 0.65 -0.22
CA SER A 90 -18.00 2.00 0.32
C SER A 90 -19.27 2.75 -0.09
N LEU A 91 -19.68 3.65 0.79
CA LEU A 91 -20.78 4.58 0.59
C LEU A 91 -20.20 6.00 0.69
N ASP A 92 -20.10 6.65 -0.46
CA ASP A 92 -19.62 8.02 -0.54
C ASP A 92 -20.77 9.00 -0.25
N LYS A 93 -20.48 10.11 0.44
CA LYS A 93 -21.45 11.16 0.76
C LYS A 93 -22.66 10.68 1.60
N ALA A 94 -22.45 9.75 2.52
CA ALA A 94 -23.47 9.43 3.52
C ALA A 94 -23.94 10.72 4.27
N CYS A 95 -22.99 11.61 4.55
CA CYS A 95 -23.18 13.00 4.96
C CYS A 95 -22.11 13.87 4.26
N PRO A 96 -22.26 15.21 4.23
CA PRO A 96 -21.24 16.09 3.66
C PRO A 96 -19.85 15.83 4.27
N GLY A 97 -18.89 15.44 3.43
CA GLY A 97 -17.52 15.12 3.85
C GLY A 97 -17.34 13.76 4.53
N MET A 98 -18.36 12.90 4.58
CA MET A 98 -18.30 11.60 5.25
C MET A 98 -18.41 10.45 4.25
N LYS A 99 -17.49 9.53 4.34
CA LYS A 99 -17.46 8.25 3.61
C LYS A 99 -17.53 7.10 4.60
N LEU A 100 -18.42 6.16 4.36
CA LEU A 100 -18.49 4.91 5.10
C LEU A 100 -17.85 3.81 4.26
N ASP A 101 -17.07 2.94 4.87
CA ASP A 101 -16.50 1.75 4.26
C ASP A 101 -16.77 0.51 5.11
N CYS A 102 -16.99 -0.60 4.42
CA CYS A 102 -17.19 -1.91 5.04
C CYS A 102 -16.22 -2.88 4.40
N LYS A 103 -15.50 -3.62 5.22
CA LYS A 103 -14.60 -4.69 4.79
C LYS A 103 -15.01 -5.97 5.50
N SER A 104 -15.22 -7.03 4.77
CA SER A 104 -15.62 -8.31 5.33
C SER A 104 -14.89 -9.46 4.63
N ASP A 105 -14.48 -10.43 5.42
CA ASP A 105 -14.18 -11.76 4.93
C ASP A 105 -15.49 -12.55 4.98
N LEU A 106 -16.05 -12.90 3.82
CA LEU A 106 -17.35 -13.59 3.75
C LEU A 106 -17.31 -15.01 4.33
N ALA A 107 -16.11 -15.59 4.48
CA ALA A 107 -15.92 -16.87 5.14
C ALA A 107 -15.89 -16.73 6.68
N ASP A 108 -15.54 -15.55 7.20
CA ASP A 108 -15.40 -15.30 8.64
C ASP A 108 -15.89 -13.88 8.98
N LEU A 109 -17.16 -13.75 9.29
CA LEU A 109 -17.79 -12.47 9.64
C LEU A 109 -17.20 -11.83 10.92
N ASN A 110 -16.48 -12.60 11.75
CA ASN A 110 -15.77 -12.03 12.88
C ASN A 110 -14.63 -11.08 12.46
N LYS A 111 -14.22 -11.14 11.18
CA LYS A 111 -13.24 -10.25 10.57
C LYS A 111 -13.88 -9.11 9.77
N ALA A 112 -15.16 -8.85 9.99
CA ALA A 112 -15.82 -7.71 9.38
C ALA A 112 -15.47 -6.41 10.13
N PHE A 113 -15.15 -5.37 9.34
CA PHE A 113 -14.85 -4.03 9.83
C PHE A 113 -15.81 -3.03 9.19
N ILE A 114 -16.23 -2.07 9.98
CA ILE A 114 -16.94 -0.89 9.50
C ILE A 114 -16.03 0.30 9.75
N GLY A 115 -15.82 1.10 8.72
CA GLY A 115 -15.02 2.31 8.75
C GLY A 115 -15.84 3.55 8.45
N CYS A 116 -15.42 4.65 9.01
CA CYS A 116 -15.92 5.98 8.73
C CYS A 116 -14.72 6.90 8.48
N THR A 117 -14.74 7.59 7.34
CA THR A 117 -13.73 8.60 7.00
C THR A 117 -14.41 9.95 6.88
N TYR A 118 -13.94 10.94 7.62
CA TYR A 118 -14.43 12.31 7.60
C TYR A 118 -13.38 13.26 7.06
N THR A 119 -13.76 14.04 6.05
CA THR A 119 -12.91 15.05 5.37
C THR A 119 -13.62 16.39 5.23
N GLY A 120 -14.67 16.64 6.01
CA GLY A 120 -15.46 17.88 5.94
C GLY A 120 -14.72 19.13 6.43
N ILE A 121 -13.65 18.97 7.19
CA ILE A 121 -12.80 20.08 7.65
C ILE A 121 -11.59 20.19 6.72
N LYS A 122 -11.32 21.41 6.26
CA LYS A 122 -10.17 21.68 5.39
C LYS A 122 -8.86 21.22 6.06
N ASN A 123 -8.06 20.52 5.30
CA ASN A 123 -6.75 19.99 5.73
C ASN A 123 -6.78 18.93 6.86
N LEU A 124 -7.95 18.51 7.32
CA LEU A 124 -8.10 17.47 8.33
C LEU A 124 -8.76 16.23 7.73
N GLN A 125 -8.21 15.07 8.01
CA GLN A 125 -8.84 13.78 7.74
C GLN A 125 -8.86 12.97 9.02
N VAL A 126 -10.02 12.46 9.37
CA VAL A 126 -10.24 11.56 10.50
C VAL A 126 -10.79 10.27 9.95
N LYS A 127 -10.21 9.14 10.33
CA LYS A 127 -10.71 7.82 9.97
C LYS A 127 -10.84 6.97 11.22
N MET A 128 -11.94 6.27 11.34
CA MET A 128 -12.19 5.30 12.41
C MET A 128 -12.65 4.00 11.79
N GLU A 129 -12.08 2.89 12.22
CA GLU A 129 -12.48 1.54 11.85
C GLU A 129 -12.71 0.73 13.13
N HIS A 130 -13.76 -0.04 13.18
CA HIS A 130 -14.04 -0.95 14.29
C HIS A 130 -14.52 -2.30 13.79
N LYS A 131 -14.26 -3.35 14.55
CA LYS A 131 -14.74 -4.70 14.25
C LYS A 131 -16.22 -4.80 14.56
N LEU A 132 -16.98 -5.40 13.65
CA LEU A 132 -18.42 -5.56 13.80
C LEU A 132 -18.77 -6.40 15.04
N VAL A 133 -18.04 -7.49 15.28
CA VAL A 133 -18.32 -8.43 16.40
C VAL A 133 -17.73 -7.96 17.73
N LYS A 134 -16.68 -7.12 17.69
CA LYS A 134 -16.02 -6.55 18.88
C LYS A 134 -15.88 -5.05 18.73
N PRO A 135 -16.93 -4.25 18.99
CA PRO A 135 -16.91 -2.80 18.76
C PRO A 135 -15.84 -2.05 19.57
N MET A 136 -15.42 -2.63 20.71
CA MET A 136 -14.33 -2.08 21.53
C MET A 136 -12.94 -2.27 20.89
N ASP A 137 -12.82 -3.10 19.86
CA ASP A 137 -11.58 -3.28 19.10
C ASP A 137 -11.63 -2.35 17.87
N PHE A 138 -11.10 -1.15 18.06
CA PHE A 138 -11.13 -0.08 17.07
C PHE A 138 -9.73 0.43 16.73
N THR A 139 -9.64 1.04 15.56
CA THR A 139 -8.47 1.79 15.10
C THR A 139 -8.92 3.16 14.64
N GLY A 140 -8.26 4.21 15.10
CA GLY A 140 -8.50 5.56 14.67
C GLY A 140 -7.24 6.19 14.07
N GLU A 141 -7.44 7.02 13.07
CA GLU A 141 -6.38 7.78 12.40
C GLU A 141 -6.82 9.24 12.30
N VAL A 142 -5.92 10.14 12.62
CA VAL A 142 -6.11 11.57 12.44
C VAL A 142 -4.90 12.10 11.69
N THR A 143 -5.12 12.79 10.59
CA THR A 143 -4.05 13.44 9.83
C THR A 143 -4.41 14.90 9.55
N TYR A 144 -3.44 15.76 9.71
CA TYR A 144 -3.57 17.19 9.47
C TYR A 144 -2.48 17.68 8.50
N ALA A 145 -2.89 18.39 7.47
CA ALA A 145 -2.01 18.93 6.45
C ALA A 145 -1.73 20.41 6.69
N CYS A 146 -0.51 20.75 7.08
CA CYS A 146 0.02 22.10 7.07
C CYS A 146 0.52 22.48 5.64
N PRO A 147 0.83 23.75 5.36
CA PRO A 147 1.40 24.13 4.06
C PRO A 147 2.72 23.40 3.73
N VAL A 148 3.54 23.08 4.73
CA VAL A 148 4.89 22.52 4.57
C VAL A 148 4.96 21.04 4.97
N ALA A 149 4.08 20.59 5.88
CA ALA A 149 4.15 19.25 6.47
C ALA A 149 2.76 18.61 6.59
N VAL A 150 2.72 17.29 6.67
CA VAL A 150 1.54 16.53 7.09
C VAL A 150 1.91 15.75 8.34
N CYS A 151 1.15 15.97 9.39
CA CYS A 151 1.29 15.24 10.66
C CYS A 151 0.14 14.24 10.79
N GLY A 152 0.41 13.08 11.33
CA GLY A 152 -0.58 12.05 11.56
C GLY A 152 -0.40 11.33 12.88
N MET A 153 -1.50 10.84 13.40
CA MET A 153 -1.56 10.01 14.59
C MET A 153 -2.48 8.83 14.32
N LYS A 154 -2.05 7.65 14.75
CA LYS A 154 -2.86 6.42 14.69
C LYS A 154 -2.96 5.81 16.07
N PHE A 155 -4.15 5.49 16.49
CA PHE A 155 -4.42 4.89 17.79
C PHE A 155 -5.31 3.66 17.64
N THR A 156 -5.14 2.72 18.53
CA THR A 156 -5.91 1.48 18.58
C THR A 156 -6.60 1.38 19.94
N SER A 157 -7.48 0.44 20.12
CA SER A 157 -8.10 0.13 21.41
C SER A 157 -7.10 -0.08 22.56
N ALA A 158 -5.83 -0.39 22.26
CA ALA A 158 -4.76 -0.49 23.26
C ALA A 158 -4.50 0.83 24.01
N VAL A 159 -4.88 1.98 23.44
CA VAL A 159 -4.77 3.29 24.13
C VAL A 159 -5.67 3.32 25.36
N LEU A 160 -6.81 2.64 25.36
CA LEU A 160 -7.70 2.53 26.52
C LEU A 160 -7.05 1.79 27.70
N SER A 161 -6.06 0.94 27.44
CA SER A 161 -5.27 0.22 28.45
C SER A 161 -3.89 0.84 28.69
N GLY A 162 -3.69 2.13 28.37
CA GLY A 162 -2.43 2.85 28.60
C GLY A 162 -1.40 2.65 27.47
N GLY A 163 -1.82 2.19 26.31
CA GLY A 163 -0.96 2.16 25.12
C GLY A 163 -0.75 3.57 24.55
N LEU A 164 0.44 3.82 23.98
CA LEU A 164 0.72 5.06 23.27
C LEU A 164 0.28 4.96 21.81
N PRO A 165 -0.18 6.07 21.20
CA PRO A 165 -0.47 6.12 19.79
C PRO A 165 0.80 6.11 18.94
N ASP A 166 0.66 5.71 17.68
CA ASP A 166 1.71 5.86 16.69
C ASP A 166 1.66 7.28 16.11
N PHE A 167 2.82 7.84 15.80
CA PHE A 167 2.95 9.17 15.21
C PHE A 167 3.68 9.11 13.87
N GLY A 168 3.33 10.02 12.99
CA GLY A 168 4.00 10.16 11.70
C GLY A 168 4.00 11.61 11.23
N VAL A 169 5.11 12.02 10.64
CA VAL A 169 5.24 13.34 10.03
C VAL A 169 5.93 13.18 8.68
N ARG A 170 5.47 13.90 7.69
CA ARG A 170 6.16 14.06 6.41
C ARG A 170 6.27 15.53 6.01
N MET A 171 7.33 15.85 5.30
CA MET A 171 7.56 17.19 4.75
C MET A 171 8.08 17.12 3.33
N PHE A 172 7.80 18.17 2.58
CA PHE A 172 8.37 18.42 1.25
C PHE A 172 9.07 19.77 1.26
N LYS A 173 10.28 19.83 0.73
CA LYS A 173 11.03 21.06 0.52
C LYS A 173 11.72 21.00 -0.84
N GLY A 174 11.12 21.62 -1.84
CA GLY A 174 11.61 21.54 -3.22
C GLY A 174 11.65 20.06 -3.69
N PRO A 175 12.80 19.57 -4.17
CA PRO A 175 12.96 18.21 -4.67
C PRO A 175 13.14 17.16 -3.54
N MET A 176 13.15 17.61 -2.28
CA MET A 176 13.36 16.73 -1.13
C MET A 176 12.05 16.36 -0.46
N PHE A 177 11.93 15.09 -0.12
CA PHE A 177 10.90 14.53 0.75
C PHE A 177 11.55 13.87 1.95
N ALA A 178 10.99 14.06 3.12
CA ALA A 178 11.38 13.37 4.33
C ALA A 178 10.15 12.96 5.14
N SER A 179 10.19 11.80 5.76
CA SER A 179 9.16 11.36 6.71
C SER A 179 9.75 10.56 7.85
N ILE A 180 9.14 10.69 9.01
CA ILE A 180 9.47 9.93 10.22
C ILE A 180 8.19 9.33 10.75
N MET A 181 8.23 8.03 11.06
CA MET A 181 7.16 7.29 11.70
C MET A 181 7.66 6.73 13.03
N ALA A 182 6.89 6.91 14.09
CA ALA A 182 7.14 6.32 15.40
C ALA A 182 5.98 5.37 15.72
N LYS A 183 6.26 4.10 15.87
CA LYS A 183 5.29 3.01 16.05
C LYS A 183 5.60 2.19 17.29
N GLU A 184 4.72 1.24 17.63
CA GLU A 184 4.90 0.28 18.71
C GLU A 184 5.23 0.97 20.06
N LYS A 185 4.35 1.86 20.51
CA LYS A 185 4.54 2.64 21.76
C LYS A 185 5.82 3.48 21.75
N LEU A 186 6.16 4.07 20.60
CA LEU A 186 7.36 4.89 20.38
C LEU A 186 8.69 4.11 20.55
N SER A 187 8.66 2.80 20.37
CA SER A 187 9.87 1.98 20.45
C SER A 187 10.51 1.73 19.07
N VAL A 188 9.75 1.91 17.99
CA VAL A 188 10.21 1.72 16.61
C VAL A 188 10.10 3.02 15.83
N TYR A 189 11.22 3.50 15.35
CA TYR A 189 11.31 4.71 14.52
C TYR A 189 11.74 4.32 13.11
N THR A 190 10.99 4.78 12.12
CA THR A 190 11.35 4.58 10.71
C THR A 190 11.46 5.94 10.04
N ALA A 191 12.64 6.26 9.56
CA ALA A 191 12.90 7.47 8.79
C ALA A 191 12.98 7.13 7.30
N HIS A 192 12.36 7.95 6.46
CA HIS A 192 12.45 7.85 5.01
C HIS A 192 12.89 9.19 4.45
N CYS A 193 13.76 9.14 3.48
CA CYS A 193 14.25 10.30 2.75
C CYS A 193 14.14 10.01 1.25
N MET A 194 13.75 10.99 0.48
CA MET A 194 13.77 10.90 -0.98
C MET A 194 14.26 12.23 -1.56
N TYR A 195 15.08 12.13 -2.58
CA TYR A 195 15.62 13.27 -3.32
C TYR A 195 15.45 13.04 -4.82
N GLN A 196 14.81 13.98 -5.47
CA GLN A 196 14.71 14.01 -6.92
C GLN A 196 15.90 14.76 -7.48
N ALA A 197 16.95 14.03 -7.87
CA ALA A 197 18.18 14.59 -8.37
C ALA A 197 18.01 15.26 -9.75
N THR A 198 17.19 14.64 -10.59
CA THR A 198 16.75 15.18 -11.88
C THR A 198 15.29 14.83 -12.09
N PRO A 199 14.58 15.42 -13.08
CA PRO A 199 13.20 15.02 -13.41
C PRO A 199 13.04 13.51 -13.66
N GLU A 200 14.13 12.84 -14.04
CA GLU A 200 14.14 11.43 -14.39
C GLU A 200 14.71 10.52 -13.29
N VAL A 201 15.55 11.05 -12.40
CA VAL A 201 16.29 10.26 -11.40
C VAL A 201 15.85 10.64 -10.00
N THR A 202 15.38 9.65 -9.27
CA THR A 202 14.94 9.76 -7.87
C THR A 202 15.74 8.77 -7.02
N VAL A 203 16.25 9.23 -5.90
CA VAL A 203 16.95 8.41 -4.90
C VAL A 203 16.13 8.41 -3.61
N ALA A 204 15.96 7.26 -3.00
CA ALA A 204 15.28 7.13 -1.72
C ALA A 204 16.07 6.27 -0.75
N ALA A 205 16.03 6.62 0.52
CA ALA A 205 16.65 5.88 1.59
C ALA A 205 15.63 5.65 2.72
N THR A 206 15.77 4.55 3.42
CA THR A 206 15.04 4.26 4.65
C THR A 206 15.98 3.73 5.71
N TYR A 207 15.71 4.10 6.96
CA TYR A 207 16.42 3.61 8.14
C TYR A 207 15.43 3.30 9.24
N GLN A 208 15.57 2.15 9.86
CA GLN A 208 14.75 1.74 11.01
C GLN A 208 15.58 1.59 12.27
N HIS A 209 15.12 2.22 13.34
CA HIS A 209 15.67 2.09 14.68
C HIS A 209 14.63 1.47 15.61
N GLY A 210 15.05 0.53 16.43
CA GLY A 210 14.17 -0.19 17.35
C GLY A 210 13.46 -1.39 16.72
N GLY A 211 12.84 -2.21 17.58
CA GLY A 211 12.15 -3.44 17.19
C GLY A 211 13.10 -4.53 16.66
N LYS A 212 12.49 -5.55 16.05
CA LYS A 212 13.24 -6.72 15.50
C LYS A 212 14.10 -6.39 14.29
N ALA A 213 13.79 -5.31 13.59
CA ALA A 213 14.50 -4.86 12.39
C ALA A 213 15.34 -3.59 12.65
N SER A 214 15.79 -3.41 13.90
CA SER A 214 16.64 -2.29 14.29
C SER A 214 17.95 -2.29 13.50
N GLY A 215 18.33 -1.10 13.01
CA GLY A 215 19.50 -0.93 12.16
C GLY A 215 19.25 -1.19 10.67
N ASN A 216 18.05 -1.61 10.28
CA ASN A 216 17.74 -1.91 8.89
C ASN A 216 17.84 -0.64 8.03
N PHE A 217 18.74 -0.66 7.06
CA PHE A 217 18.98 0.43 6.11
C PHE A 217 18.77 -0.08 4.69
N SER A 218 18.11 0.71 3.86
CA SER A 218 18.01 0.44 2.43
C SER A 218 18.14 1.74 1.63
N LEU A 219 18.82 1.66 0.52
CA LEU A 219 18.97 2.73 -0.46
C LEU A 219 18.43 2.24 -1.80
N ALA A 220 17.63 3.06 -2.46
CA ALA A 220 17.11 2.75 -3.78
C ALA A 220 17.22 3.95 -4.72
N MET A 221 17.38 3.66 -5.99
CA MET A 221 17.38 4.62 -7.08
C MET A 221 16.38 4.19 -8.14
N SER A 222 15.64 5.14 -8.65
CA SER A 222 14.71 4.96 -9.78
C SER A 222 15.10 5.90 -10.90
N CYS A 223 15.22 5.38 -12.12
CA CYS A 223 15.47 6.15 -13.32
C CYS A 223 14.28 6.03 -14.27
N LYS A 224 13.65 7.16 -14.62
CA LYS A 224 12.44 7.27 -15.48
C LYS A 224 11.26 6.42 -15.01
N GLY A 225 11.25 5.91 -13.77
CA GLY A 225 10.29 4.91 -13.31
C GLY A 225 10.39 3.55 -14.01
N LEU A 226 11.35 3.37 -14.91
CA LEU A 226 11.56 2.16 -15.71
C LEU A 226 12.61 1.25 -15.10
N TYR A 227 13.71 1.83 -14.62
CA TYR A 227 14.82 1.11 -14.04
C TYR A 227 14.89 1.43 -12.55
N LYS A 228 14.97 0.41 -11.73
CA LYS A 228 15.15 0.57 -10.28
C LYS A 228 16.28 -0.31 -9.80
N LEU A 229 17.06 0.23 -8.87
CA LEU A 229 18.13 -0.45 -8.16
C LEU A 229 17.94 -0.24 -6.67
N LYS A 230 18.07 -1.27 -5.87
CA LYS A 230 17.99 -1.20 -4.41
C LYS A 230 19.12 -2.00 -3.79
N VAL A 231 19.74 -1.40 -2.79
CA VAL A 231 20.73 -2.05 -1.93
C VAL A 231 20.18 -2.03 -0.51
N SER A 232 20.23 -3.15 0.18
CA SER A 232 19.75 -3.29 1.55
C SER A 232 20.88 -3.74 2.47
N GLN A 233 20.74 -3.49 3.76
CA GLN A 233 21.74 -3.84 4.78
C GLN A 233 22.00 -5.34 4.89
N ASP A 234 21.05 -6.19 4.51
CA ASP A 234 21.20 -7.64 4.41
C ASP A 234 22.20 -8.06 3.29
N GLN A 235 22.97 -7.10 2.75
CA GLN A 235 23.88 -7.27 1.64
C GLN A 235 23.19 -7.86 0.40
N SER A 236 21.94 -7.51 0.19
CA SER A 236 21.22 -7.86 -1.03
C SER A 236 21.14 -6.67 -1.98
N VAL A 237 21.32 -6.96 -3.25
CA VAL A 237 21.15 -6.03 -4.36
C VAL A 237 19.95 -6.49 -5.19
N CYS A 238 18.97 -5.61 -5.37
CA CYS A 238 17.80 -5.87 -6.20
C CYS A 238 17.83 -4.91 -7.39
N CYS A 239 17.57 -5.41 -8.58
CA CYS A 239 17.36 -4.59 -9.75
C CYS A 239 16.02 -4.94 -10.40
N SER A 240 15.42 -3.97 -11.06
CA SER A 240 14.19 -4.20 -11.83
C SER A 240 14.13 -3.31 -13.06
N VAL A 241 13.49 -3.83 -14.08
CA VAL A 241 13.22 -3.16 -15.34
C VAL A 241 11.75 -3.30 -15.67
N LYS A 242 11.09 -2.18 -15.89
CA LYS A 242 9.70 -2.10 -16.30
C LYS A 242 9.63 -1.58 -17.72
N HIS A 243 9.03 -2.31 -18.64
CA HIS A 243 8.93 -1.93 -20.03
C HIS A 243 7.48 -2.07 -20.53
N SER A 244 6.99 -1.04 -21.20
CA SER A 244 5.70 -1.08 -21.91
C SER A 244 5.96 -1.53 -23.33
N VAL A 245 5.60 -2.79 -23.61
CA VAL A 245 5.82 -3.42 -24.93
C VAL A 245 4.82 -2.91 -25.96
N ALA A 246 3.57 -2.74 -25.52
CA ALA A 246 2.48 -2.24 -26.35
C ALA A 246 1.47 -1.51 -25.46
N LYS A 247 0.50 -0.82 -26.09
CA LYS A 247 -0.59 -0.18 -25.34
C LYS A 247 -1.35 -1.25 -24.56
N GLY A 248 -1.34 -1.13 -23.24
CA GLY A 248 -1.98 -2.08 -22.32
C GLY A 248 -1.13 -3.30 -21.99
N LEU A 249 0.09 -3.47 -22.54
CA LEU A 249 0.98 -4.59 -22.22
C LEU A 249 2.25 -4.07 -21.56
N THR A 250 2.44 -4.38 -20.30
CA THR A 250 3.63 -3.99 -19.50
C THR A 250 4.32 -5.24 -18.95
N VAL A 251 5.63 -5.29 -19.11
CA VAL A 251 6.49 -6.34 -18.57
C VAL A 251 7.39 -5.73 -17.50
N LEU A 252 7.46 -6.37 -16.35
CA LEU A 252 8.33 -6.04 -15.24
C LEU A 252 9.22 -7.25 -14.95
N ALA A 253 10.51 -7.10 -15.12
CA ALA A 253 11.50 -8.11 -14.79
C ALA A 253 12.35 -7.61 -13.61
N GLY A 254 12.71 -8.50 -12.71
CA GLY A 254 13.56 -8.16 -11.58
C GLY A 254 14.45 -9.31 -11.17
N ALA A 255 15.55 -8.96 -10.50
CA ALA A 255 16.47 -9.92 -9.93
C ALA A 255 16.94 -9.43 -8.55
N LYS A 256 17.20 -10.37 -7.66
CA LYS A 256 17.81 -10.13 -6.35
C LYS A 256 19.02 -11.04 -6.20
N TYR A 257 20.16 -10.45 -5.87
CA TYR A 257 21.37 -11.17 -5.49
C TYR A 257 21.66 -10.95 -4.01
N SER A 258 21.80 -12.02 -3.25
CA SER A 258 22.24 -11.97 -1.85
C SER A 258 23.73 -12.28 -1.77
N VAL A 259 24.53 -11.29 -1.40
CA VAL A 259 25.99 -11.46 -1.30
C VAL A 259 26.37 -12.47 -0.21
N VAL A 260 25.63 -12.48 0.91
CA VAL A 260 25.89 -13.37 2.05
C VAL A 260 25.63 -14.83 1.71
N LYS A 261 24.55 -15.10 0.98
CA LYS A 261 24.15 -16.49 0.64
C LYS A 261 24.70 -16.96 -0.70
N GLY A 262 25.18 -16.05 -1.54
CA GLY A 262 25.52 -16.34 -2.93
C GLY A 262 24.33 -16.69 -3.82
N ASP A 263 23.10 -16.44 -3.35
CA ASP A 263 21.87 -16.82 -4.03
C ASP A 263 21.41 -15.73 -5.00
N LEU A 264 21.04 -16.13 -6.22
CA LEU A 264 20.40 -15.29 -7.21
C LEU A 264 18.95 -15.73 -7.38
N SER A 265 18.03 -14.81 -7.20
CA SER A 265 16.60 -15.01 -7.54
C SER A 265 16.18 -14.00 -8.61
N TYR A 266 15.24 -14.41 -9.45
CA TYR A 266 14.70 -13.55 -10.51
C TYR A 266 13.20 -13.78 -10.61
N GLY A 267 12.51 -12.77 -11.13
CA GLY A 267 11.07 -12.82 -11.33
C GLY A 267 10.62 -12.00 -12.52
N LEU A 268 9.47 -12.34 -13.04
CA LEU A 268 8.84 -11.68 -14.16
C LEU A 268 7.36 -11.47 -13.87
N GLN A 269 6.88 -10.27 -14.18
CA GLN A 269 5.46 -9.97 -14.16
C GLN A 269 5.05 -9.45 -15.52
N VAL A 270 3.99 -10.01 -16.07
CA VAL A 270 3.33 -9.52 -17.27
C VAL A 270 1.99 -8.94 -16.87
N SER A 271 1.72 -7.71 -17.28
CA SER A 271 0.46 -7.02 -17.00
C SER A 271 -0.22 -6.64 -18.30
N VAL A 272 -1.50 -7.01 -18.44
CA VAL A 272 -2.37 -6.72 -19.59
C VAL A 272 -3.56 -5.89 -19.09
N GLU A 273 -3.78 -4.69 -19.70
CA GLU A 273 -4.88 -3.77 -19.34
C GLU A 273 -5.70 -3.36 -20.57
#